data_bb605c533af134a247dff25f04aea1fb
#
_entry.id   bb605c533af134a247dff25f04aea1fb
#
_cell.length_a   1.000
_cell.length_b   1.000
_cell.length_c   1.000
_cell.angle_alpha   90.00
_cell.angle_beta   90.00
_cell.angle_gamma   90.00
#
_symmetry.space_group_name_H-M   'P 1'
#
loop_
_entity.id
_entity.type
_entity.pdbx_description
1 polymer ?
#
loop_
_entity_poly.entity_id
_entity_poly.type
_entity_poly.pdbx_seq_one_letter_code
_entity_poly.pdbx_strand_id
1 'polypeptide(L)'
;MENLTLTTEMIVVLALLAFTIFLFVTEIIRVDLAAISVMVLLGLLTLVPGLGLLVAQDELFSGFASNAVIAIIAVMIIGAGLDKTGVMHKVAAFIMRVGGTTEKSIIPTVSGTVGVISSFMQNIGAAALFMPVMSRISNRLGIPLSRLLMPMGFAAIVGGTITLVGSSPLILLNDLLPADMEPFQLFDVTPIGLALLATTIVYFVLLGRFVLPSVKSKATQRESAQDYFQRVYGLSYEIHEVFVPEKDPLVGRTVAEIERETGIAIVGTYKHDELRMAPWTGYEIQPNSHLAVLASPARMEKLCADTRKRPTTRLDVFANALDTGRSGVAEVAIAPGSNLAGKTVTELAMRQTYGLSVMRIQRGSETFGEGLRDIPLETGDILVVHCTWESLARLEKDRDFVVITSDYPHEELRPSKVPHALFFLALTVGLILFTDIMLSVALLTGALGMILTGVISIDDAYRSVSWKTVFLLASLIPLGMAVENTGTAAWIAQNTLEMLGTVPPWVLQATIFALATFFTLVMSNVGATVLLVPLAINFAVAAQAAGMDADPRVFALTVAIATSNSFLIPTHQVNALIMGPGGYRVKDYMKAGGIMTLLFGIVAMLMLNLIF
;
A
#
# COMPACT_ATOMS: atom_id res chain seq x y z
N MET A 1 -7.94 48.89 -7.11
CA MET A 1 -6.85 47.91 -7.32
C MET A 1 -5.98 48.45 -8.42
N GLU A 2 -4.67 48.64 -8.19
CA GLU A 2 -3.75 48.93 -9.28
C GLU A 2 -3.75 47.72 -10.22
N ASN A 3 -3.94 47.95 -11.52
CA ASN A 3 -3.86 46.89 -12.49
C ASN A 3 -2.46 46.31 -12.51
N LEU A 4 -2.27 45.09 -12.03
CA LEU A 4 -0.99 44.40 -12.08
C LEU A 4 -0.60 44.20 -13.54
N THR A 5 0.49 44.87 -13.96
CA THR A 5 1.03 44.68 -15.31
C THR A 5 1.91 43.46 -15.36
N LEU A 6 1.81 42.68 -16.45
CA LEU A 6 2.61 41.50 -16.65
C LEU A 6 4.10 41.83 -16.71
N THR A 7 4.88 41.41 -15.71
CA THR A 7 6.34 41.62 -15.65
C THR A 7 7.11 40.50 -16.37
N THR A 8 8.40 40.71 -16.63
CA THR A 8 9.26 39.69 -17.24
C THR A 8 9.41 38.49 -16.33
N GLU A 9 9.49 38.68 -15.00
CA GLU A 9 9.57 37.63 -14.02
C GLU A 9 8.30 36.77 -13.99
N MET A 10 7.13 37.41 -14.06
CA MET A 10 5.83 36.68 -14.18
C MET A 10 5.78 35.81 -15.44
N ILE A 11 6.26 36.34 -16.58
CA ILE A 11 6.29 35.55 -17.84
C ILE A 11 7.18 34.33 -17.69
N VAL A 12 8.35 34.49 -17.08
CA VAL A 12 9.28 33.36 -16.85
C VAL A 12 8.67 32.32 -15.91
N VAL A 13 8.03 32.77 -14.81
CA VAL A 13 7.35 31.86 -13.88
C VAL A 13 6.17 31.15 -14.54
N LEU A 14 5.38 31.85 -15.36
CA LEU A 14 4.29 31.23 -16.13
C LEU A 14 4.82 30.18 -17.13
N ALA A 15 5.93 30.49 -17.80
CA ALA A 15 6.58 29.53 -18.71
C ALA A 15 7.10 28.30 -17.93
N LEU A 16 7.69 28.51 -16.75
CA LEU A 16 8.18 27.44 -15.88
C LEU A 16 7.03 26.59 -15.32
N LEU A 17 5.91 27.21 -14.94
CA LEU A 17 4.68 26.49 -14.55
C LEU A 17 4.14 25.64 -15.71
N ALA A 18 4.01 26.23 -16.91
CA ALA A 18 3.56 25.50 -18.10
C ALA A 18 4.48 24.33 -18.44
N PHE A 19 5.79 24.53 -18.32
CA PHE A 19 6.79 23.49 -18.51
C PHE A 19 6.69 22.38 -17.45
N THR A 20 6.48 22.74 -16.18
CA THR A 20 6.27 21.78 -15.09
C THR A 20 5.03 20.93 -15.34
N ILE A 21 3.91 21.58 -15.70
CA ILE A 21 2.66 20.90 -16.05
C ILE A 21 2.89 19.97 -17.25
N PHE A 22 3.57 20.45 -18.29
CA PHE A 22 3.89 19.64 -19.46
C PHE A 22 4.69 18.38 -19.09
N LEU A 23 5.74 18.49 -18.27
CA LEU A 23 6.53 17.35 -17.82
C LEU A 23 5.72 16.35 -17.01
N PHE A 24 4.81 16.84 -16.16
CA PHE A 24 3.97 15.99 -15.32
C PHE A 24 2.86 15.29 -16.11
N VAL A 25 2.29 15.96 -17.10
CA VAL A 25 1.22 15.41 -17.96
C VAL A 25 1.77 14.38 -18.94
N THR A 26 2.95 14.65 -19.52
CA THR A 26 3.54 13.77 -20.54
C THR A 26 4.30 12.59 -19.95
N GLU A 27 4.71 12.68 -18.67
CA GLU A 27 5.55 11.70 -17.98
C GLU A 27 6.79 11.24 -18.77
N ILE A 28 7.32 12.11 -19.67
CA ILE A 28 8.54 11.82 -20.46
C ILE A 28 9.72 11.46 -19.54
N ILE A 29 9.75 12.08 -18.36
CA ILE A 29 10.66 11.75 -17.27
C ILE A 29 9.82 11.53 -15.99
N ARG A 30 10.38 10.78 -15.04
CA ARG A 30 9.73 10.54 -13.75
C ARG A 30 9.40 11.87 -13.06
N VAL A 31 8.23 11.94 -12.41
CA VAL A 31 7.71 13.17 -11.79
C VAL A 31 8.64 13.75 -10.71
N ASP A 32 9.37 12.92 -9.96
CA ASP A 32 10.37 13.34 -8.99
C ASP A 32 11.58 13.99 -9.67
N LEU A 33 12.06 13.40 -10.76
CA LEU A 33 13.16 13.97 -11.57
C LEU A 33 12.73 15.26 -12.26
N ALA A 34 11.49 15.34 -12.73
CA ALA A 34 10.92 16.55 -13.31
C ALA A 34 10.90 17.69 -12.26
N ALA A 35 10.45 17.42 -11.04
CA ALA A 35 10.45 18.40 -9.95
C ALA A 35 11.87 18.89 -9.61
N ILE A 36 12.84 17.98 -9.48
CA ILE A 36 14.25 18.34 -9.26
C ILE A 36 14.78 19.20 -10.43
N SER A 37 14.45 18.83 -11.68
CA SER A 37 14.89 19.58 -12.86
C SER A 37 14.33 21.00 -12.86
N VAL A 38 13.06 21.17 -12.47
CA VAL A 38 12.42 22.49 -12.34
C VAL A 38 13.09 23.32 -11.24
N MET A 39 13.38 22.74 -10.07
CA MET A 39 14.10 23.40 -8.99
C MET A 39 15.51 23.85 -9.43
N VAL A 40 16.25 22.96 -10.11
CA VAL A 40 17.59 23.30 -10.63
C VAL A 40 17.49 24.40 -11.69
N LEU A 41 16.51 24.32 -12.59
CA LEU A 41 16.29 25.36 -13.63
C LEU A 41 15.94 26.70 -12.97
N LEU A 42 15.09 26.70 -11.93
CA LEU A 42 14.77 27.90 -11.15
C LEU A 42 16.04 28.53 -10.56
N GLY A 43 16.92 27.71 -9.95
CA GLY A 43 18.21 28.16 -9.45
C GLY A 43 19.15 28.74 -10.52
N LEU A 44 19.18 28.13 -11.72
CA LEU A 44 19.98 28.64 -12.84
C LEU A 44 19.43 29.96 -13.41
N LEU A 45 18.11 30.13 -13.39
CA LEU A 45 17.47 31.37 -13.84
C LEU A 45 17.83 32.57 -12.96
N THR A 46 18.19 32.39 -11.68
CA THR A 46 18.68 33.49 -10.81
C THR A 46 20.01 34.08 -11.28
N LEU A 47 20.77 33.38 -12.13
CA LEU A 47 22.00 33.88 -12.74
C LEU A 47 21.74 34.88 -13.88
N VAL A 48 20.51 34.96 -14.39
CA VAL A 48 20.15 35.88 -15.48
C VAL A 48 19.91 37.28 -14.89
N PRO A 49 20.59 38.30 -15.39
CA PRO A 49 20.37 39.66 -14.92
C PRO A 49 18.89 40.08 -15.08
N GLY A 50 18.27 40.54 -14.00
CA GLY A 50 16.86 40.95 -13.97
C GLY A 50 15.90 39.85 -13.50
N LEU A 51 16.35 38.60 -13.27
CA LEU A 51 15.54 37.51 -12.74
C LEU A 51 15.97 37.06 -11.33
N GLY A 52 16.80 37.81 -10.63
CA GLY A 52 17.36 37.43 -9.34
C GLY A 52 16.34 37.35 -8.18
N LEU A 53 15.10 37.79 -8.39
CA LEU A 53 14.05 37.85 -7.36
C LEU A 53 13.05 36.69 -7.44
N LEU A 54 13.27 35.69 -8.32
CA LEU A 54 12.35 34.58 -8.42
C LEU A 54 12.30 33.79 -7.11
N VAL A 55 13.47 33.37 -6.61
CA VAL A 55 13.68 32.71 -5.31
C VAL A 55 15.09 33.07 -4.84
N ALA A 56 15.28 33.40 -3.57
CA ALA A 56 16.60 33.58 -3.01
C ALA A 56 17.41 32.28 -3.05
N GLN A 57 18.73 32.36 -3.31
CA GLN A 57 19.56 31.17 -3.48
C GLN A 57 19.62 30.29 -2.22
N ASP A 58 19.55 30.87 -1.04
CA ASP A 58 19.48 30.19 0.26
C ASP A 58 18.11 29.54 0.52
N GLU A 59 17.06 30.04 -0.12
CA GLU A 59 15.72 29.49 -0.02
C GLU A 59 15.44 28.37 -1.03
N LEU A 60 16.28 28.19 -2.05
CA LEU A 60 16.08 27.19 -3.11
C LEU A 60 15.94 25.75 -2.58
N PHE A 61 16.58 25.43 -1.46
CA PHE A 61 16.52 24.12 -0.81
C PHE A 61 15.68 24.10 0.46
N SER A 62 14.99 25.21 0.78
CA SER A 62 14.14 25.32 1.99
C SER A 62 13.06 24.24 2.05
N GLY A 63 12.59 23.78 0.88
CA GLY A 63 11.63 22.68 0.80
C GLY A 63 12.10 21.39 1.48
N PHE A 64 13.40 21.07 1.48
CA PHE A 64 13.94 19.91 2.18
C PHE A 64 13.91 20.05 3.71
N ALA A 65 13.90 21.26 4.21
CA ALA A 65 13.79 21.58 5.64
C ALA A 65 12.35 21.95 6.05
N SER A 66 11.38 21.85 5.13
CA SER A 66 10.00 22.19 5.42
C SER A 66 9.38 21.25 6.45
N ASN A 67 8.48 21.79 7.26
CA ASN A 67 7.75 21.06 8.29
C ASN A 67 6.95 19.90 7.69
N ALA A 68 6.34 20.12 6.52
CA ALA A 68 5.58 19.10 5.81
C ALA A 68 6.45 17.93 5.34
N VAL A 69 7.60 18.17 4.76
CA VAL A 69 8.50 17.09 4.27
C VAL A 69 8.99 16.24 5.42
N ILE A 70 9.41 16.86 6.52
CA ILE A 70 9.83 16.14 7.72
C ILE A 70 8.66 15.36 8.36
N ALA A 71 7.47 15.96 8.42
CA ALA A 71 6.27 15.29 8.93
C ALA A 71 5.91 14.06 8.09
N ILE A 72 5.97 14.15 6.77
CA ILE A 72 5.70 13.04 5.85
C ILE A 72 6.70 11.89 6.06
N ILE A 73 7.99 12.18 6.19
CA ILE A 73 9.01 11.17 6.51
C ILE A 73 8.65 10.45 7.82
N ALA A 74 8.33 11.21 8.86
CA ALA A 74 8.00 10.65 10.18
C ALA A 74 6.72 9.79 10.15
N VAL A 75 5.65 10.24 9.46
CA VAL A 75 4.40 9.47 9.30
C VAL A 75 4.64 8.15 8.57
N MET A 76 5.49 8.15 7.52
CA MET A 76 5.84 6.92 6.80
C MET A 76 6.54 5.92 7.72
N ILE A 77 7.46 6.37 8.57
CA ILE A 77 8.17 5.53 9.54
C ILE A 77 7.22 4.98 10.61
N ILE A 78 6.34 5.84 11.17
CA ILE A 78 5.32 5.42 12.14
C ILE A 78 4.38 4.37 11.54
N GLY A 79 3.90 4.61 10.32
CA GLY A 79 3.04 3.67 9.59
C GLY A 79 3.71 2.31 9.39
N ALA A 80 4.96 2.30 8.94
CA ALA A 80 5.75 1.07 8.78
C ALA A 80 6.02 0.38 10.13
N GLY A 81 6.26 1.13 11.20
CA GLY A 81 6.41 0.60 12.55
C GLY A 81 5.14 -0.12 13.03
N LEU A 82 3.98 0.47 12.81
CA LEU A 82 2.69 -0.17 13.13
C LEU A 82 2.47 -1.44 12.33
N ASP A 83 2.82 -1.44 11.05
CA ASP A 83 2.68 -2.60 10.16
C ASP A 83 3.59 -3.75 10.62
N LYS A 84 4.86 -3.48 10.90
CA LYS A 84 5.83 -4.47 11.44
C LYS A 84 5.40 -5.12 12.75
N THR A 85 4.53 -4.50 13.55
CA THR A 85 4.01 -5.12 14.79
C THR A 85 2.89 -6.11 14.53
N GLY A 86 2.29 -6.13 13.35
CA GLY A 86 1.11 -6.94 13.03
C GLY A 86 -0.17 -6.51 13.74
N VAL A 87 -0.21 -5.32 14.35
CA VAL A 87 -1.45 -4.74 14.93
C VAL A 87 -2.55 -4.74 13.90
N MET A 88 -2.22 -4.39 12.66
CA MET A 88 -3.19 -4.30 11.57
C MET A 88 -3.82 -5.65 11.24
N HIS A 89 -3.09 -6.77 11.37
CA HIS A 89 -3.64 -8.12 11.21
C HIS A 89 -4.67 -8.45 12.30
N LYS A 90 -4.45 -7.99 13.54
CA LYS A 90 -5.43 -8.16 14.63
C LYS A 90 -6.69 -7.34 14.39
N VAL A 91 -6.54 -6.11 13.90
CA VAL A 91 -7.66 -5.25 13.50
C VAL A 91 -8.44 -5.90 12.36
N ALA A 92 -7.77 -6.41 11.31
CA ALA A 92 -8.41 -7.13 10.22
C ALA A 92 -9.17 -8.39 10.70
N ALA A 93 -8.59 -9.17 11.63
CA ALA A 93 -9.25 -10.33 12.21
C ALA A 93 -10.49 -9.96 13.04
N PHE A 94 -10.44 -8.86 13.79
CA PHE A 94 -11.58 -8.30 14.51
C PHE A 94 -12.72 -7.92 13.55
N ILE A 95 -12.39 -7.25 12.45
CA ILE A 95 -13.36 -6.87 11.42
C ILE A 95 -14.06 -8.09 10.83
N MET A 96 -13.32 -9.16 10.52
CA MET A 96 -13.92 -10.39 10.00
C MET A 96 -14.90 -11.05 10.98
N ARG A 97 -14.72 -10.86 12.30
CA ARG A 97 -15.68 -11.33 13.31
C ARG A 97 -16.95 -10.49 13.36
N VAL A 98 -16.83 -9.17 13.15
CA VAL A 98 -17.95 -8.21 13.27
C VAL A 98 -18.64 -7.99 11.92
N GLY A 99 -17.94 -8.12 10.81
CA GLY A 99 -18.35 -7.72 9.46
C GLY A 99 -19.49 -8.54 8.82
N GLY A 100 -19.93 -9.64 9.46
CA GLY A 100 -20.99 -10.48 8.91
C GLY A 100 -20.59 -11.27 7.65
N THR A 101 -21.59 -11.84 6.94
CA THR A 101 -21.35 -12.74 5.79
C THR A 101 -21.91 -12.20 4.47
N THR A 102 -22.53 -11.04 4.47
CA THR A 102 -23.15 -10.45 3.28
C THR A 102 -22.34 -9.28 2.74
N GLU A 103 -22.35 -9.07 1.42
CA GLU A 103 -21.71 -7.93 0.77
C GLU A 103 -22.11 -6.58 1.40
N LYS A 104 -23.41 -6.41 1.72
CA LYS A 104 -23.93 -5.19 2.35
C LYS A 104 -23.40 -4.92 3.75
N SER A 105 -22.95 -5.95 4.47
CA SER A 105 -22.36 -5.82 5.80
C SER A 105 -20.83 -5.68 5.74
N ILE A 106 -20.19 -6.36 4.79
CA ILE A 106 -18.73 -6.36 4.63
C ILE A 106 -18.23 -5.02 4.11
N ILE A 107 -18.89 -4.44 3.10
CA ILE A 107 -18.48 -3.15 2.52
C ILE A 107 -18.38 -2.05 3.58
N PRO A 108 -19.41 -1.78 4.42
CA PRO A 108 -19.30 -0.75 5.46
C PRO A 108 -18.20 -1.03 6.48
N THR A 109 -18.11 -2.28 6.94
CA THR A 109 -17.16 -2.65 7.99
C THR A 109 -15.72 -2.50 7.51
N VAL A 110 -15.42 -3.01 6.31
CA VAL A 110 -14.08 -2.91 5.74
C VAL A 110 -13.77 -1.46 5.36
N SER A 111 -14.66 -0.79 4.64
CA SER A 111 -14.46 0.60 4.21
C SER A 111 -14.29 1.54 5.40
N GLY A 112 -15.11 1.38 6.45
CA GLY A 112 -14.98 2.16 7.67
C GLY A 112 -13.64 1.94 8.36
N THR A 113 -13.20 0.70 8.48
CA THR A 113 -11.92 0.40 9.13
C THR A 113 -10.73 0.86 8.31
N VAL A 114 -10.73 0.61 7.00
CA VAL A 114 -9.66 1.07 6.11
C VAL A 114 -9.60 2.60 6.13
N GLY A 115 -10.75 3.29 6.10
CA GLY A 115 -10.81 4.74 6.20
C GLY A 115 -10.20 5.28 7.51
N VAL A 116 -10.54 4.68 8.66
CA VAL A 116 -9.96 5.07 9.95
C VAL A 116 -8.45 4.78 10.00
N ILE A 117 -7.99 3.67 9.48
CA ILE A 117 -6.56 3.34 9.43
C ILE A 117 -5.83 4.31 8.50
N SER A 118 -6.39 4.60 7.34
CA SER A 118 -5.83 5.53 6.37
C SER A 118 -5.75 6.98 6.87
N SER A 119 -6.48 7.32 7.93
CA SER A 119 -6.39 8.66 8.54
C SER A 119 -5.07 8.92 9.28
N PHE A 120 -4.32 7.87 9.62
CA PHE A 120 -3.04 7.98 10.34
C PHE A 120 -1.86 7.32 9.59
N MET A 121 -2.10 6.80 8.38
CA MET A 121 -1.06 6.23 7.54
C MET A 121 -1.35 6.49 6.07
N GLN A 122 -0.35 6.31 5.21
CA GLN A 122 -0.54 6.52 3.78
C GLN A 122 -1.63 5.62 3.17
N ASN A 123 -2.47 6.19 2.31
CA ASN A 123 -3.60 5.51 1.67
C ASN A 123 -3.20 4.20 0.98
N ILE A 124 -2.04 4.18 0.29
CA ILE A 124 -1.55 2.98 -0.39
C ILE A 124 -1.17 1.87 0.59
N GLY A 125 -0.57 2.21 1.74
CA GLY A 125 -0.23 1.27 2.79
C GLY A 125 -1.47 0.63 3.39
N ALA A 126 -2.49 1.45 3.73
CA ALA A 126 -3.78 0.96 4.22
C ALA A 126 -4.44 0.02 3.22
N ALA A 127 -4.49 0.38 1.93
CA ALA A 127 -5.09 -0.46 0.88
C ALA A 127 -4.32 -1.77 0.67
N ALA A 128 -2.98 -1.72 0.63
CA ALA A 128 -2.12 -2.89 0.44
C ALA A 128 -2.32 -3.91 1.57
N LEU A 129 -2.38 -3.44 2.82
CA LEU A 129 -2.62 -4.26 4.00
C LEU A 129 -3.94 -5.04 3.93
N PHE A 130 -5.01 -4.40 3.42
CA PHE A 130 -6.32 -5.02 3.36
C PHE A 130 -6.54 -5.89 2.13
N MET A 131 -5.69 -5.81 1.11
CA MET A 131 -5.83 -6.61 -0.11
C MET A 131 -5.83 -8.13 0.15
N PRO A 132 -4.92 -8.72 0.95
CA PRO A 132 -4.99 -10.14 1.31
C PRO A 132 -6.26 -10.50 2.09
N VAL A 133 -6.73 -9.59 2.95
CA VAL A 133 -7.98 -9.78 3.71
C VAL A 133 -9.18 -9.85 2.77
N MET A 134 -9.24 -8.95 1.77
CA MET A 134 -10.30 -8.96 0.75
C MET A 134 -10.28 -10.23 -0.07
N SER A 135 -9.09 -10.71 -0.46
CA SER A 135 -8.94 -11.96 -1.18
C SER A 135 -9.47 -13.17 -0.39
N ARG A 136 -9.17 -13.24 0.92
CA ARG A 136 -9.69 -14.29 1.82
C ARG A 136 -11.21 -14.23 1.97
N ILE A 137 -11.77 -13.03 2.15
CA ILE A 137 -13.22 -12.82 2.25
C ILE A 137 -13.89 -13.24 0.94
N SER A 138 -13.35 -12.82 -0.20
CA SER A 138 -13.82 -13.17 -1.54
C SER A 138 -13.88 -14.69 -1.72
N ASN A 139 -12.79 -15.39 -1.40
CA ASN A 139 -12.69 -16.86 -1.53
C ASN A 139 -13.64 -17.59 -0.57
N ARG A 140 -13.76 -17.11 0.69
CA ARG A 140 -14.60 -17.76 1.71
C ARG A 140 -16.10 -17.62 1.44
N LEU A 141 -16.52 -16.45 0.95
CA LEU A 141 -17.94 -16.12 0.79
C LEU A 141 -18.43 -16.22 -0.67
N GLY A 142 -17.51 -16.47 -1.62
CA GLY A 142 -17.84 -16.53 -3.04
C GLY A 142 -18.22 -15.17 -3.65
N ILE A 143 -17.90 -14.06 -2.99
CA ILE A 143 -18.13 -12.70 -3.49
C ILE A 143 -16.98 -12.32 -4.44
N PRO A 144 -17.26 -11.87 -5.68
CA PRO A 144 -16.19 -11.44 -6.59
C PRO A 144 -15.28 -10.40 -5.96
N LEU A 145 -13.95 -10.59 -6.04
CA LEU A 145 -12.96 -9.67 -5.47
C LEU A 145 -13.13 -8.24 -6.00
N SER A 146 -13.55 -8.12 -7.28
CA SER A 146 -13.89 -6.83 -7.92
C SER A 146 -15.01 -6.04 -7.24
N ARG A 147 -15.84 -6.68 -6.41
CA ARG A 147 -16.90 -6.00 -5.67
C ARG A 147 -16.47 -5.50 -4.30
N LEU A 148 -15.31 -5.95 -3.83
CA LEU A 148 -14.77 -5.61 -2.53
C LEU A 148 -13.62 -4.60 -2.60
N LEU A 149 -12.75 -4.71 -3.61
CA LEU A 149 -11.52 -3.90 -3.68
C LEU A 149 -11.79 -2.43 -4.00
N MET A 150 -12.72 -2.10 -4.91
CA MET A 150 -12.98 -0.70 -5.27
C MET A 150 -13.59 0.10 -4.09
N PRO A 151 -14.61 -0.40 -3.36
CA PRO A 151 -15.09 0.25 -2.15
C PRO A 151 -14.00 0.45 -1.09
N MET A 152 -13.18 -0.57 -0.85
CA MET A 152 -12.04 -0.50 0.05
C MET A 152 -11.02 0.55 -0.40
N GLY A 153 -10.65 0.56 -1.67
CA GLY A 153 -9.67 1.50 -2.20
C GLY A 153 -10.15 2.96 -2.15
N PHE A 154 -11.40 3.20 -2.50
CA PHE A 154 -11.98 4.54 -2.41
C PHE A 154 -12.08 5.01 -0.95
N ALA A 155 -12.45 4.11 -0.04
CA ALA A 155 -12.45 4.40 1.39
C ALA A 155 -11.04 4.70 1.94
N ALA A 156 -10.00 4.03 1.42
CA ALA A 156 -8.62 4.34 1.77
C ALA A 156 -8.22 5.76 1.31
N ILE A 157 -8.60 6.17 0.10
CA ILE A 157 -8.31 7.51 -0.41
C ILE A 157 -9.03 8.56 0.42
N VAL A 158 -10.34 8.39 0.64
CA VAL A 158 -11.15 9.31 1.43
C VAL A 158 -10.71 9.33 2.90
N GLY A 159 -10.29 8.18 3.45
CA GLY A 159 -9.77 8.08 4.81
C GLY A 159 -8.61 9.03 5.08
N GLY A 160 -7.76 9.28 4.05
CA GLY A 160 -6.69 10.26 4.13
C GLY A 160 -7.13 11.72 4.34
N THR A 161 -8.42 12.02 4.17
CA THR A 161 -8.96 13.37 4.44
C THR A 161 -9.54 13.53 5.85
N ILE A 162 -9.52 12.49 6.68
CA ILE A 162 -10.09 12.54 8.05
C ILE A 162 -9.17 13.31 9.00
N THR A 163 -7.87 13.25 8.82
CA THR A 163 -6.91 14.01 9.63
C THR A 163 -5.92 14.74 8.76
N LEU A 164 -5.29 15.77 9.31
CA LEU A 164 -4.29 16.56 8.58
C LEU A 164 -3.08 15.73 8.15
N VAL A 165 -2.76 14.62 8.84
CA VAL A 165 -1.61 13.75 8.56
C VAL A 165 -1.95 12.55 7.67
N GLY A 166 -3.22 12.32 7.35
CA GLY A 166 -3.67 11.19 6.55
C GLY A 166 -3.28 11.27 5.08
N SER A 167 -3.07 12.48 4.54
CA SER A 167 -2.67 12.68 3.15
C SER A 167 -1.61 13.76 3.00
N SER A 168 -0.68 13.56 2.05
CA SER A 168 0.38 14.54 1.79
C SER A 168 -0.12 15.96 1.43
N PRO A 169 -1.19 16.13 0.63
CA PRO A 169 -1.79 17.44 0.37
C PRO A 169 -2.19 18.21 1.63
N LEU A 170 -2.80 17.53 2.61
CA LEU A 170 -3.24 18.18 3.85
C LEU A 170 -2.06 18.51 4.76
N ILE A 171 -1.04 17.66 4.84
CA ILE A 171 0.18 17.96 5.60
C ILE A 171 0.86 19.21 5.02
N LEU A 172 0.91 19.31 3.69
CA LEU A 172 1.57 20.40 2.98
C LEU A 172 0.81 21.72 3.07
N LEU A 173 -0.49 21.66 3.30
CA LEU A 173 -1.36 22.85 3.33
C LEU A 173 -0.83 23.94 4.27
N ASN A 174 -0.46 23.57 5.49
CA ASN A 174 0.03 24.52 6.48
C ASN A 174 1.36 25.20 6.10
N ASP A 175 2.22 24.48 5.37
CA ASP A 175 3.50 25.07 4.88
C ASP A 175 3.31 26.02 3.68
N LEU A 176 2.15 25.92 3.01
CA LEU A 176 1.79 26.78 1.88
C LEU A 176 0.91 27.97 2.30
N LEU A 177 0.45 28.01 3.55
CA LEU A 177 -0.26 29.19 4.08
C LEU A 177 0.72 30.32 4.37
N PRO A 178 0.36 31.59 4.09
CA PRO A 178 1.10 32.76 4.55
C PRO A 178 1.28 32.77 6.08
N ALA A 179 2.39 33.29 6.55
CA ALA A 179 2.77 33.29 7.97
C ALA A 179 1.81 34.04 8.92
N ASP A 180 0.98 34.92 8.37
CA ASP A 180 -0.05 35.69 9.08
C ASP A 180 -1.37 34.93 9.21
N MET A 181 -1.52 33.76 8.52
CA MET A 181 -2.70 32.94 8.60
C MET A 181 -2.55 31.85 9.67
N GLU A 182 -3.61 31.62 10.43
CA GLU A 182 -3.64 30.58 11.45
C GLU A 182 -3.56 29.17 10.79
N PRO A 183 -2.62 28.30 11.19
CA PRO A 183 -2.51 26.96 10.63
C PRO A 183 -3.70 26.06 11.03
N PHE A 184 -4.02 25.07 10.19
CA PHE A 184 -5.02 24.07 10.52
C PHE A 184 -4.47 23.08 11.56
N GLN A 185 -5.33 22.68 12.50
CA GLN A 185 -5.03 21.65 13.49
C GLN A 185 -5.35 20.25 12.97
N LEU A 186 -4.84 19.22 13.67
CA LEU A 186 -4.93 17.81 13.23
C LEU A 186 -6.35 17.36 12.85
N PHE A 187 -7.36 17.80 13.59
CA PHE A 187 -8.75 17.34 13.46
C PHE A 187 -9.71 18.38 12.86
N ASP A 188 -9.23 19.53 12.42
CA ASP A 188 -10.10 20.54 11.79
C ASP A 188 -10.82 20.01 10.55
N VAL A 189 -10.15 19.14 9.81
CA VAL A 189 -10.68 18.50 8.60
C VAL A 189 -11.55 17.26 8.89
N THR A 190 -11.58 16.77 10.13
CA THR A 190 -12.22 15.51 10.50
C THR A 190 -13.72 15.46 10.19
N PRO A 191 -14.52 16.50 10.45
CA PRO A 191 -15.94 16.47 10.10
C PRO A 191 -16.17 16.29 8.59
N ILE A 192 -15.33 16.93 7.76
CA ILE A 192 -15.38 16.82 6.30
C ILE A 192 -15.00 15.39 5.88
N GLY A 193 -13.88 14.87 6.38
CA GLY A 193 -13.40 13.52 6.06
C GLY A 193 -14.37 12.42 6.47
N LEU A 194 -15.00 12.54 7.64
CA LEU A 194 -16.02 11.59 8.11
C LEU A 194 -17.28 11.64 7.25
N ALA A 195 -17.75 12.83 6.84
CA ALA A 195 -18.88 12.99 5.95
C ALA A 195 -18.60 12.36 4.58
N LEU A 196 -17.39 12.55 4.04
CA LEU A 196 -16.95 11.95 2.78
C LEU A 196 -16.84 10.42 2.88
N LEU A 197 -16.29 9.90 3.99
CA LEU A 197 -16.22 8.46 4.23
C LEU A 197 -17.61 7.83 4.34
N ALA A 198 -18.51 8.46 5.10
CA ALA A 198 -19.90 8.02 5.21
C ALA A 198 -20.58 8.01 3.84
N THR A 199 -20.39 9.07 3.04
CA THR A 199 -20.90 9.17 1.66
C THR A 199 -20.36 8.02 0.79
N THR A 200 -19.08 7.73 0.87
CA THR A 200 -18.45 6.62 0.12
C THR A 200 -19.05 5.27 0.49
N ILE A 201 -19.24 5.03 1.78
CA ILE A 201 -19.84 3.79 2.29
C ILE A 201 -21.30 3.66 1.80
N VAL A 202 -22.10 4.71 2.00
CA VAL A 202 -23.51 4.73 1.58
C VAL A 202 -23.63 4.55 0.07
N TYR A 203 -22.79 5.22 -0.70
CA TYR A 203 -22.73 5.09 -2.15
C TYR A 203 -22.55 3.63 -2.59
N PHE A 204 -21.54 2.93 -2.07
CA PHE A 204 -21.30 1.55 -2.47
C PHE A 204 -22.32 0.55 -1.90
N VAL A 205 -22.90 0.80 -0.73
CA VAL A 205 -23.97 -0.04 -0.17
C VAL A 205 -25.24 0.05 -1.01
N LEU A 206 -25.61 1.26 -1.47
CA LEU A 206 -26.86 1.48 -2.22
C LEU A 206 -26.68 1.20 -3.72
N LEU A 207 -25.64 1.73 -4.32
CA LEU A 207 -25.41 1.71 -5.77
C LEU A 207 -24.36 0.71 -6.22
N GLY A 208 -23.60 0.08 -5.31
CA GLY A 208 -22.50 -0.83 -5.63
C GLY A 208 -22.91 -1.96 -6.58
N ARG A 209 -24.11 -2.52 -6.43
CA ARG A 209 -24.61 -3.58 -7.32
C ARG A 209 -24.75 -3.15 -8.79
N PHE A 210 -24.91 -1.85 -9.06
CA PHE A 210 -25.10 -1.29 -10.40
C PHE A 210 -23.79 -0.78 -11.01
N VAL A 211 -22.87 -0.29 -10.16
CA VAL A 211 -21.64 0.39 -10.61
C VAL A 211 -20.41 -0.51 -10.55
N LEU A 212 -20.37 -1.48 -9.63
CA LEU A 212 -19.23 -2.38 -9.50
C LEU A 212 -19.30 -3.52 -10.53
N PRO A 213 -18.21 -3.79 -11.25
CA PRO A 213 -18.15 -4.91 -12.17
C PRO A 213 -18.12 -6.22 -11.39
N SER A 214 -18.82 -7.22 -11.91
CA SER A 214 -18.76 -8.59 -11.42
C SER A 214 -17.80 -9.40 -12.29
N VAL A 215 -16.51 -9.10 -12.17
CA VAL A 215 -15.49 -9.86 -12.88
C VAL A 215 -15.24 -11.14 -12.09
N LYS A 216 -15.65 -12.29 -12.63
CA LYS A 216 -15.11 -13.57 -12.16
C LYS A 216 -13.61 -13.49 -12.45
N SER A 217 -12.81 -13.46 -11.41
CA SER A 217 -11.36 -13.42 -11.56
C SER A 217 -10.93 -14.60 -12.43
N LYS A 218 -10.66 -14.34 -13.70
CA LYS A 218 -9.56 -15.05 -14.34
C LYS A 218 -8.36 -14.42 -13.62
N ALA A 219 -7.78 -15.20 -12.71
CA ALA A 219 -6.48 -14.86 -12.17
C ALA A 219 -5.66 -14.35 -13.33
N THR A 220 -5.29 -13.08 -13.30
CA THR A 220 -4.31 -12.53 -14.24
C THR A 220 -3.09 -13.38 -13.97
N GLN A 221 -2.80 -14.31 -14.86
CA GLN A 221 -1.59 -15.12 -14.84
C GLN A 221 -0.39 -14.14 -14.98
N ARG A 222 0.05 -13.54 -13.88
CA ARG A 222 1.47 -13.65 -13.60
C ARG A 222 1.70 -15.14 -13.59
N GLU A 223 2.63 -15.65 -14.38
CA GLU A 223 3.04 -17.05 -14.31
C GLU A 223 3.01 -17.40 -12.83
N SER A 224 2.09 -18.27 -12.43
CA SER A 224 2.01 -18.63 -11.03
C SER A 224 3.36 -19.27 -10.72
N ALA A 225 3.86 -19.13 -9.50
CA ALA A 225 5.07 -19.86 -9.11
C ALA A 225 4.93 -21.34 -9.52
N GLN A 226 3.71 -21.90 -9.49
CA GLN A 226 3.37 -23.21 -9.98
C GLN A 226 3.65 -23.40 -11.48
N ASP A 227 3.28 -22.43 -12.35
CA ASP A 227 3.53 -22.54 -13.80
C ASP A 227 5.02 -22.46 -14.09
N TYR A 228 5.78 -21.63 -13.36
CA TYR A 228 7.24 -21.56 -13.43
C TYR A 228 7.86 -22.90 -13.03
N PHE A 229 7.49 -23.46 -11.86
CA PHE A 229 8.05 -24.72 -11.38
C PHE A 229 7.63 -25.91 -12.24
N GLN A 230 6.44 -25.87 -12.82
CA GLN A 230 6.00 -26.88 -13.80
C GLN A 230 6.84 -26.83 -15.08
N ARG A 231 7.11 -25.63 -15.61
CA ARG A 231 7.87 -25.45 -16.84
C ARG A 231 9.36 -25.77 -16.67
N VAL A 232 9.97 -25.29 -15.57
CA VAL A 232 11.42 -25.40 -15.35
C VAL A 232 11.80 -26.77 -14.78
N TYR A 233 11.02 -27.30 -13.84
CA TYR A 233 11.36 -28.52 -13.12
C TYR A 233 10.38 -29.69 -13.37
N GLY A 234 9.40 -29.52 -14.25
CA GLY A 234 8.37 -30.53 -14.50
C GLY A 234 7.50 -30.86 -13.28
N LEU A 235 7.40 -29.93 -12.32
CA LEU A 235 6.65 -30.08 -11.09
C LEU A 235 5.19 -29.69 -11.31
N SER A 236 4.31 -30.65 -11.65
CA SER A 236 2.86 -30.48 -11.52
C SER A 236 2.42 -31.05 -10.18
N TYR A 237 2.08 -30.19 -9.24
CA TYR A 237 1.61 -30.60 -7.91
C TYR A 237 0.43 -29.73 -7.48
N GLU A 238 -0.45 -30.36 -6.71
CA GLU A 238 -1.54 -29.69 -6.02
C GLU A 238 -1.47 -30.05 -4.53
N ILE A 239 -1.91 -29.12 -3.68
CA ILE A 239 -2.03 -29.38 -2.26
C ILE A 239 -3.44 -29.88 -1.99
N HIS A 240 -3.54 -31.05 -1.39
CA HIS A 240 -4.79 -31.68 -1.02
C HIS A 240 -4.89 -31.84 0.50
N GLU A 241 -6.06 -31.58 1.05
CA GLU A 241 -6.38 -31.94 2.42
C GLU A 241 -7.03 -33.32 2.45
N VAL A 242 -6.47 -34.21 3.27
CA VAL A 242 -6.93 -35.60 3.39
C VAL A 242 -7.23 -35.88 4.85
N PHE A 243 -8.47 -36.26 5.16
CA PHE A 243 -8.85 -36.75 6.48
C PHE A 243 -8.51 -38.25 6.63
N VAL A 244 -7.91 -38.62 7.77
CA VAL A 244 -7.51 -40.01 8.11
C VAL A 244 -8.41 -40.51 9.23
N PRO A 245 -9.42 -41.34 8.95
CA PRO A 245 -10.30 -41.94 9.98
C PRO A 245 -9.55 -42.93 10.88
N GLU A 246 -10.19 -43.34 11.98
CA GLU A 246 -9.60 -44.24 12.99
C GLU A 246 -9.12 -45.60 12.44
N LYS A 247 -9.85 -46.16 11.48
CA LYS A 247 -9.55 -47.47 10.86
C LYS A 247 -8.84 -47.35 9.52
N ASP A 248 -8.16 -46.24 9.25
CA ASP A 248 -7.48 -46.02 7.96
C ASP A 248 -6.16 -46.82 7.90
N PRO A 249 -5.80 -47.40 6.73
CA PRO A 249 -4.53 -48.11 6.56
C PRO A 249 -3.27 -47.27 6.78
N LEU A 250 -3.38 -45.92 6.77
CA LEU A 250 -2.27 -45.01 7.05
C LEU A 250 -2.01 -44.83 8.54
N VAL A 251 -2.96 -45.19 9.43
CA VAL A 251 -2.80 -45.03 10.88
C VAL A 251 -1.67 -45.90 11.39
N GLY A 252 -0.77 -45.32 12.19
CA GLY A 252 0.41 -46.00 12.75
C GLY A 252 1.58 -46.13 11.78
N ARG A 253 1.42 -45.77 10.51
CA ARG A 253 2.55 -45.76 9.55
C ARG A 253 3.29 -44.42 9.65
N THR A 254 4.57 -44.50 9.39
CA THR A 254 5.44 -43.29 9.40
C THR A 254 5.29 -42.48 8.11
N VAL A 255 5.52 -41.18 8.21
CA VAL A 255 5.57 -40.28 7.04
C VAL A 255 6.55 -40.83 5.98
N ALA A 256 7.71 -41.34 6.42
CA ALA A 256 8.71 -41.91 5.51
C ALA A 256 8.21 -43.09 4.70
N GLU A 257 7.48 -44.02 5.33
CA GLU A 257 6.92 -45.21 4.66
C GLU A 257 5.89 -44.84 3.62
N ILE A 258 4.96 -43.94 3.98
CA ILE A 258 3.89 -43.48 3.09
C ILE A 258 4.47 -42.73 1.89
N GLU A 259 5.40 -41.79 2.10
CA GLU A 259 6.00 -41.01 1.02
C GLU A 259 6.85 -41.89 0.07
N ARG A 260 7.54 -42.92 0.61
CA ARG A 260 8.34 -43.84 -0.22
C ARG A 260 7.45 -44.68 -1.13
N GLU A 261 6.33 -45.18 -0.62
CA GLU A 261 5.42 -46.07 -1.35
C GLU A 261 4.57 -45.33 -2.38
N THR A 262 4.08 -44.16 -2.03
CA THR A 262 3.12 -43.41 -2.87
C THR A 262 3.78 -42.30 -3.72
N GLY A 263 4.98 -41.86 -3.38
CA GLY A 263 5.69 -40.76 -4.04
C GLY A 263 5.05 -39.40 -3.79
N ILE A 264 4.16 -39.27 -2.80
CA ILE A 264 3.59 -37.98 -2.36
C ILE A 264 4.55 -37.30 -1.36
N ALA A 265 4.28 -36.04 -1.01
CA ALA A 265 4.93 -35.35 0.10
C ALA A 265 3.91 -34.88 1.13
N ILE A 266 4.06 -35.27 2.40
CA ILE A 266 3.22 -34.81 3.50
C ILE A 266 3.84 -33.54 4.07
N VAL A 267 3.20 -32.40 3.80
CA VAL A 267 3.72 -31.06 4.18
C VAL A 267 3.11 -30.54 5.49
N GLY A 268 2.03 -31.16 5.98
CA GLY A 268 1.40 -30.79 7.24
C GLY A 268 0.57 -31.90 7.85
N THR A 269 0.45 -31.89 9.19
CA THR A 269 -0.46 -32.75 9.96
C THR A 269 -1.22 -31.89 10.98
N TYR A 270 -2.49 -32.23 11.23
CA TYR A 270 -3.32 -31.54 12.20
C TYR A 270 -4.15 -32.54 13.01
N LYS A 271 -4.11 -32.40 14.34
CA LYS A 271 -4.91 -33.19 15.27
C LYS A 271 -5.08 -32.42 16.59
N HIS A 272 -6.27 -32.45 17.18
CA HIS A 272 -6.59 -31.83 18.50
C HIS A 272 -6.06 -30.40 18.65
N ASP A 273 -6.29 -29.52 17.64
CA ASP A 273 -5.81 -28.14 17.57
C ASP A 273 -4.26 -27.99 17.48
N GLU A 274 -3.52 -29.09 17.38
CA GLU A 274 -2.09 -29.05 17.11
C GLU A 274 -1.82 -29.14 15.61
N LEU A 275 -1.39 -28.02 15.03
CA LEU A 275 -0.96 -27.93 13.63
C LEU A 275 0.56 -28.09 13.57
N ARG A 276 1.04 -29.06 12.81
CA ARG A 276 2.46 -29.30 12.58
C ARG A 276 2.79 -29.24 11.10
N MET A 277 3.55 -28.23 10.70
CA MET A 277 4.08 -28.10 9.35
C MET A 277 5.42 -28.86 9.21
N ALA A 278 5.67 -29.39 8.01
CA ALA A 278 6.85 -30.20 7.69
C ALA A 278 7.12 -31.33 8.72
N PRO A 279 6.17 -32.28 8.93
CA PRO A 279 6.32 -33.34 9.91
C PRO A 279 7.58 -34.16 9.60
N TRP A 280 8.33 -34.52 10.66
CA TRP A 280 9.54 -35.31 10.50
C TRP A 280 9.26 -36.71 9.96
N THR A 281 10.24 -37.33 9.36
CA THR A 281 10.07 -38.57 8.58
C THR A 281 9.59 -39.77 9.39
N GLY A 282 9.94 -39.87 10.66
CA GLY A 282 9.48 -40.88 11.61
C GLY A 282 8.17 -40.55 12.33
N TYR A 283 7.48 -39.47 11.94
CA TYR A 283 6.20 -39.13 12.54
C TYR A 283 5.13 -40.17 12.13
N GLU A 284 4.53 -40.81 13.11
CA GLU A 284 3.45 -41.77 12.90
C GLU A 284 2.10 -41.07 12.69
N ILE A 285 1.40 -41.41 11.62
CA ILE A 285 0.09 -40.85 11.31
C ILE A 285 -0.91 -41.27 12.37
N GLN A 286 -1.52 -40.29 12.99
CA GLN A 286 -2.49 -40.50 14.06
C GLN A 286 -3.91 -40.69 13.52
N PRO A 287 -4.76 -41.49 14.21
CA PRO A 287 -6.17 -41.61 13.85
C PRO A 287 -6.91 -40.28 14.05
N ASN A 288 -7.94 -40.04 13.25
CA ASN A 288 -8.75 -38.80 13.26
C ASN A 288 -7.90 -37.53 13.07
N SER A 289 -6.92 -37.61 12.18
CA SER A 289 -6.06 -36.48 11.82
C SER A 289 -6.32 -35.98 10.40
N HIS A 290 -5.95 -34.75 10.11
CA HIS A 290 -5.92 -34.19 8.76
C HIS A 290 -4.46 -34.15 8.29
N LEU A 291 -4.25 -34.49 7.03
CA LEU A 291 -2.96 -34.39 6.35
C LEU A 291 -3.03 -33.36 5.23
N ALA A 292 -2.03 -32.49 5.16
CA ALA A 292 -1.78 -31.70 3.97
C ALA A 292 -0.80 -32.46 3.08
N VAL A 293 -1.26 -32.88 1.91
CA VAL A 293 -0.52 -33.71 0.97
C VAL A 293 -0.25 -32.90 -0.29
N LEU A 294 1.01 -32.87 -0.69
CA LEU A 294 1.46 -32.29 -1.92
C LEU A 294 1.76 -33.41 -2.91
N ALA A 295 0.98 -33.49 -3.98
CA ALA A 295 1.06 -34.58 -4.93
C ALA A 295 0.64 -34.16 -6.35
N SER A 296 1.13 -34.90 -7.37
CA SER A 296 0.55 -34.81 -8.70
C SER A 296 -0.81 -35.53 -8.73
N PRO A 297 -1.74 -35.14 -9.63
CA PRO A 297 -3.05 -35.77 -9.72
C PRO A 297 -2.98 -37.30 -9.82
N ALA A 298 -2.03 -37.84 -10.60
CA ALA A 298 -1.86 -39.29 -10.76
C ALA A 298 -1.40 -40.00 -9.46
N ARG A 299 -0.52 -39.37 -8.67
CA ARG A 299 -0.09 -39.91 -7.37
C ARG A 299 -1.18 -39.82 -6.32
N MET A 300 -2.00 -38.77 -6.39
CA MET A 300 -3.13 -38.61 -5.50
C MET A 300 -4.21 -39.62 -5.78
N GLU A 301 -4.49 -39.96 -7.04
CA GLU A 301 -5.41 -41.02 -7.44
C GLU A 301 -4.95 -42.36 -6.89
N LYS A 302 -3.66 -42.70 -6.95
CA LYS A 302 -3.07 -43.89 -6.38
C LYS A 302 -3.27 -44.00 -4.85
N LEU A 303 -3.05 -42.90 -4.12
CA LEU A 303 -3.30 -42.84 -2.67
C LEU A 303 -4.78 -43.05 -2.33
N CYS A 304 -5.68 -42.57 -3.17
CA CYS A 304 -7.12 -42.64 -2.94
C CYS A 304 -7.73 -43.99 -3.37
N ALA A 305 -7.14 -44.70 -4.33
CA ALA A 305 -7.61 -45.97 -4.80
C ALA A 305 -7.63 -47.05 -3.68
N ASP A 306 -6.60 -47.03 -2.82
CA ASP A 306 -6.47 -47.98 -1.71
C ASP A 306 -7.33 -47.65 -0.47
N THR A 307 -7.84 -46.42 -0.35
CA THR A 307 -8.34 -45.91 0.94
C THR A 307 -9.75 -45.34 0.90
N ARG A 308 -10.48 -45.35 -0.24
CA ARG A 308 -11.81 -44.72 -0.44
C ARG A 308 -11.87 -43.23 0.04
N LYS A 309 -10.74 -42.54 0.10
CA LYS A 309 -10.65 -41.13 0.53
C LYS A 309 -11.18 -40.23 -0.56
N ARG A 310 -11.79 -39.09 -0.13
CA ARG A 310 -12.11 -37.97 -1.01
C ARG A 310 -11.15 -36.86 -0.71
N PRO A 311 -10.06 -36.73 -1.48
CA PRO A 311 -9.18 -35.56 -1.32
C PRO A 311 -9.94 -34.30 -1.69
N THR A 312 -9.75 -33.26 -0.93
CA THR A 312 -10.28 -31.94 -1.27
C THR A 312 -9.13 -30.99 -1.55
N THR A 313 -9.23 -30.26 -2.65
CA THR A 313 -8.34 -29.13 -2.95
C THR A 313 -8.74 -27.89 -2.16
N ARG A 314 -9.94 -27.90 -1.56
CA ARG A 314 -10.36 -26.87 -0.63
C ARG A 314 -9.76 -27.15 0.74
N LEU A 315 -8.79 -26.35 1.12
CA LEU A 315 -8.13 -26.42 2.42
C LEU A 315 -9.03 -25.77 3.47
N ASP A 316 -9.43 -26.52 4.49
CA ASP A 316 -10.22 -26.01 5.61
C ASP A 316 -9.31 -25.79 6.83
N VAL A 317 -8.64 -26.81 7.29
CA VAL A 317 -7.79 -26.80 8.49
C VAL A 317 -6.43 -26.15 8.18
N PHE A 318 -5.87 -26.42 7.01
CA PHE A 318 -4.57 -25.92 6.59
C PHE A 318 -4.65 -24.57 5.85
N ALA A 319 -5.84 -24.02 5.65
CA ALA A 319 -6.05 -22.80 4.87
C ALA A 319 -5.17 -21.61 5.30
N ASN A 320 -4.92 -21.48 6.60
CA ASN A 320 -4.07 -20.41 7.13
C ASN A 320 -2.57 -20.70 7.04
N ALA A 321 -2.15 -21.96 7.19
CA ALA A 321 -0.74 -22.34 7.24
C ALA A 321 -0.14 -22.49 5.83
N LEU A 322 -0.97 -22.95 4.88
CA LEU A 322 -0.61 -23.16 3.48
C LEU A 322 -1.09 -22.01 2.57
N ASP A 323 -1.50 -20.89 3.16
CA ASP A 323 -1.74 -19.65 2.40
C ASP A 323 -0.45 -19.23 1.69
N THR A 324 -0.55 -18.87 0.43
CA THR A 324 0.59 -18.42 -0.40
C THR A 324 1.36 -17.26 0.20
N GLY A 325 0.73 -16.49 1.09
CA GLY A 325 1.40 -15.45 1.87
C GLY A 325 2.25 -15.97 3.05
N ARG A 326 2.16 -17.28 3.40
CA ARG A 326 2.88 -17.87 4.54
C ARG A 326 3.80 -19.02 4.18
N SER A 327 3.49 -19.75 3.14
CA SER A 327 4.30 -20.86 2.68
C SER A 327 4.22 -21.00 1.15
N GLY A 328 5.21 -21.66 0.58
CA GLY A 328 5.26 -21.90 -0.85
C GLY A 328 6.46 -22.72 -1.26
N VAL A 329 6.68 -22.78 -2.56
CA VAL A 329 7.84 -23.44 -3.14
C VAL A 329 8.93 -22.41 -3.40
N ALA A 330 10.15 -22.74 -3.03
CA ALA A 330 11.32 -21.89 -3.19
C ALA A 330 12.52 -22.70 -3.72
N GLU A 331 13.48 -21.98 -4.26
CA GLU A 331 14.77 -22.48 -4.72
C GLU A 331 15.86 -22.06 -3.76
N VAL A 332 16.66 -23.04 -3.31
CA VAL A 332 17.77 -22.84 -2.40
C VAL A 332 18.98 -23.61 -2.92
N ALA A 333 20.11 -22.96 -3.11
CA ALA A 333 21.34 -23.65 -3.51
C ALA A 333 22.23 -23.98 -2.32
N ILE A 334 22.96 -25.09 -2.41
CA ILE A 334 24.01 -25.44 -1.46
C ILE A 334 25.22 -24.55 -1.71
N ALA A 335 25.61 -23.77 -0.70
CA ALA A 335 26.69 -22.79 -0.81
C ALA A 335 28.06 -23.44 -1.04
N PRO A 336 29.00 -22.75 -1.73
CA PRO A 336 30.38 -23.17 -1.79
C PRO A 336 30.99 -23.24 -0.37
N GLY A 337 31.55 -24.41 -0.03
CA GLY A 337 32.13 -24.63 1.31
C GLY A 337 31.12 -24.98 2.41
N SER A 338 29.88 -25.29 2.04
CA SER A 338 28.82 -25.74 2.96
C SER A 338 29.19 -27.05 3.64
N ASN A 339 28.89 -27.17 4.94
CA ASN A 339 29.01 -28.40 5.73
C ASN A 339 27.94 -29.46 5.35
N LEU A 340 27.05 -29.15 4.47
CA LEU A 340 25.99 -30.04 3.99
C LEU A 340 26.43 -30.90 2.82
N ALA A 341 27.50 -30.52 2.12
CA ALA A 341 28.03 -31.27 1.01
C ALA A 341 28.52 -32.67 1.45
N GLY A 342 28.18 -33.70 0.69
CA GLY A 342 28.47 -35.11 0.98
C GLY A 342 27.48 -35.78 1.91
N LYS A 343 26.51 -35.05 2.49
CA LYS A 343 25.47 -35.61 3.37
C LYS A 343 24.14 -35.72 2.61
N THR A 344 23.31 -36.65 3.05
CA THR A 344 21.98 -36.85 2.45
C THR A 344 20.92 -35.97 3.11
N VAL A 345 19.78 -35.76 2.42
CA VAL A 345 18.61 -35.07 2.98
C VAL A 345 18.12 -35.70 4.29
N THR A 346 18.26 -37.04 4.41
CA THR A 346 17.88 -37.79 5.60
C THR A 346 18.84 -37.54 6.76
N GLU A 347 20.15 -37.63 6.53
CA GLU A 347 21.18 -37.38 7.56
C GLU A 347 21.12 -35.96 8.12
N LEU A 348 20.78 -34.99 7.28
CA LEU A 348 20.64 -33.59 7.65
C LEU A 348 19.32 -33.27 8.36
N ALA A 349 18.38 -34.21 8.40
CA ALA A 349 17.03 -34.00 8.93
C ALA A 349 16.40 -32.69 8.45
N MET A 350 16.46 -32.39 7.12
CA MET A 350 16.14 -31.11 6.49
C MET A 350 14.82 -30.50 6.97
N ARG A 351 13.79 -31.33 7.24
CA ARG A 351 12.50 -30.87 7.74
C ARG A 351 12.54 -30.37 9.18
N GLN A 352 13.29 -31.08 10.04
CA GLN A 352 13.40 -30.74 11.47
C GLN A 352 14.33 -29.56 11.71
N THR A 353 15.48 -29.56 11.02
CA THR A 353 16.55 -28.59 11.24
C THR A 353 16.24 -27.27 10.55
N TYR A 354 15.76 -27.34 9.30
CA TYR A 354 15.62 -26.17 8.43
C TYR A 354 14.17 -25.86 8.03
N GLY A 355 13.22 -26.74 8.32
CA GLY A 355 11.81 -26.59 7.92
C GLY A 355 11.59 -26.80 6.42
N LEU A 356 12.51 -27.50 5.72
CA LEU A 356 12.49 -27.68 4.28
C LEU A 356 11.97 -29.05 3.87
N SER A 357 10.91 -29.09 3.08
CA SER A 357 10.46 -30.30 2.39
C SER A 357 11.03 -30.33 0.98
N VAL A 358 12.13 -31.08 0.78
CA VAL A 358 12.82 -31.16 -0.53
C VAL A 358 11.95 -31.94 -1.51
N MET A 359 11.65 -31.33 -2.66
CA MET A 359 10.79 -31.87 -3.72
C MET A 359 11.58 -32.29 -4.95
N ARG A 360 12.68 -31.60 -5.25
CA ARG A 360 13.58 -31.84 -6.36
C ARG A 360 15.00 -31.44 -5.99
N ILE A 361 15.98 -32.10 -6.60
CA ILE A 361 17.39 -31.69 -6.59
C ILE A 361 17.80 -31.51 -8.04
N GLN A 362 18.29 -30.32 -8.38
CA GLN A 362 18.86 -30.00 -9.67
C GLN A 362 20.37 -29.93 -9.54
N ARG A 363 21.08 -30.78 -10.26
CA ARG A 363 22.55 -30.81 -10.33
C ARG A 363 23.00 -30.59 -11.78
N GLY A 364 23.43 -29.38 -12.10
CA GLY A 364 23.74 -29.00 -13.48
C GLY A 364 22.51 -29.18 -14.40
N SER A 365 22.59 -30.10 -15.37
CA SER A 365 21.48 -30.43 -16.27
C SER A 365 20.62 -31.60 -15.80
N GLU A 366 20.99 -32.28 -14.73
CA GLU A 366 20.26 -33.45 -14.22
C GLU A 366 19.26 -33.02 -13.15
N THR A 367 18.03 -33.57 -13.22
CA THR A 367 16.97 -33.31 -12.25
C THR A 367 16.57 -34.61 -11.56
N PHE A 368 16.78 -34.69 -10.26
CA PHE A 368 16.39 -35.83 -9.43
C PHE A 368 15.01 -35.57 -8.83
N GLY A 369 14.09 -36.52 -8.99
CA GLY A 369 12.72 -36.43 -8.51
C GLY A 369 12.26 -37.58 -7.66
N GLU A 370 13.05 -38.68 -7.62
CA GLU A 370 12.82 -39.88 -6.84
C GLU A 370 14.08 -40.25 -6.07
N GLY A 371 13.93 -40.92 -4.94
CA GLY A 371 15.08 -41.30 -4.11
C GLY A 371 15.83 -40.13 -3.47
N LEU A 372 15.25 -38.94 -3.42
CA LEU A 372 15.90 -37.69 -2.97
C LEU A 372 16.55 -37.78 -1.59
N ARG A 373 16.07 -38.70 -0.77
CA ARG A 373 16.50 -38.84 0.63
C ARG A 373 17.89 -39.42 0.77
N ASP A 374 18.30 -40.25 -0.20
CA ASP A 374 19.53 -41.01 -0.17
C ASP A 374 20.61 -40.46 -1.11
N ILE A 375 20.30 -39.35 -1.79
CA ILE A 375 21.24 -38.66 -2.67
C ILE A 375 22.14 -37.77 -1.83
N PRO A 376 23.47 -37.96 -1.83
CA PRO A 376 24.42 -37.04 -1.20
C PRO A 376 24.35 -35.68 -1.92
N LEU A 377 24.18 -34.60 -1.16
CA LEU A 377 24.15 -33.24 -1.68
C LEU A 377 25.57 -32.83 -2.11
N GLU A 378 25.65 -32.09 -3.20
CA GLU A 378 26.87 -31.48 -3.69
C GLU A 378 26.80 -29.97 -3.68
N THR A 379 27.96 -29.33 -3.60
CA THR A 379 28.05 -27.86 -3.73
C THR A 379 27.48 -27.42 -5.07
N GLY A 380 26.58 -26.44 -5.04
CA GLY A 380 25.90 -25.92 -6.23
C GLY A 380 24.63 -26.66 -6.61
N ASP A 381 24.24 -27.73 -5.86
CA ASP A 381 22.90 -28.32 -6.02
C ASP A 381 21.81 -27.31 -5.72
N ILE A 382 20.82 -27.20 -6.59
CA ILE A 382 19.63 -26.39 -6.35
C ILE A 382 18.54 -27.31 -5.81
N LEU A 383 18.10 -27.03 -4.59
CA LEU A 383 17.01 -27.73 -3.94
C LEU A 383 15.73 -26.95 -4.21
N VAL A 384 14.77 -27.58 -4.87
CA VAL A 384 13.39 -27.06 -4.92
C VAL A 384 12.66 -27.60 -3.69
N VAL A 385 12.24 -26.69 -2.83
CA VAL A 385 11.72 -27.02 -1.50
C VAL A 385 10.35 -26.37 -1.28
N HIS A 386 9.46 -27.07 -0.58
CA HIS A 386 8.29 -26.44 0.04
C HIS A 386 8.65 -26.07 1.48
N CYS A 387 8.42 -24.81 1.85
CA CYS A 387 8.71 -24.29 3.18
C CYS A 387 7.79 -23.13 3.57
N THR A 388 7.80 -22.77 4.84
CA THR A 388 7.24 -21.48 5.27
C THR A 388 8.21 -20.36 4.92
N TRP A 389 7.69 -19.18 4.59
CA TRP A 389 8.53 -18.03 4.26
C TRP A 389 9.43 -17.60 5.44
N GLU A 390 8.96 -17.85 6.68
CA GLU A 390 9.78 -17.64 7.88
C GLU A 390 10.99 -18.58 7.93
N SER A 391 10.83 -19.83 7.49
CA SER A 391 11.95 -20.77 7.41
C SER A 391 12.93 -20.35 6.32
N LEU A 392 12.43 -19.93 5.16
CA LEU A 392 13.25 -19.42 4.06
C LEU A 392 14.09 -18.20 4.47
N ALA A 393 13.48 -17.24 5.16
CA ALA A 393 14.15 -16.06 5.66
C ALA A 393 15.26 -16.35 6.69
N ARG A 394 15.09 -17.42 7.47
CA ARG A 394 16.18 -17.88 8.36
C ARG A 394 17.38 -18.40 7.58
N LEU A 395 17.13 -19.04 6.44
CA LEU A 395 18.20 -19.56 5.58
C LEU A 395 19.03 -18.48 4.88
N GLU A 396 18.48 -17.29 4.63
CA GLU A 396 19.26 -16.16 4.09
C GLU A 396 20.43 -15.76 4.99
N LYS A 397 20.31 -16.03 6.30
CA LYS A 397 21.35 -15.75 7.31
C LYS A 397 22.28 -16.95 7.54
N ASP A 398 21.98 -18.10 6.95
CA ASP A 398 22.75 -19.33 7.10
C ASP A 398 23.84 -19.42 6.01
N ARG A 399 25.07 -19.72 6.40
CA ARG A 399 26.23 -19.80 5.50
C ARG A 399 26.19 -21.03 4.57
N ASP A 400 25.42 -22.04 4.94
CA ASP A 400 25.36 -23.30 4.20
C ASP A 400 24.43 -23.22 2.99
N PHE A 401 23.58 -22.18 2.89
CA PHE A 401 22.60 -21.99 1.83
C PHE A 401 22.73 -20.66 1.11
N VAL A 402 22.33 -20.65 -0.16
CA VAL A 402 22.06 -19.45 -0.94
C VAL A 402 20.62 -19.49 -1.40
N VAL A 403 19.78 -18.62 -0.88
CA VAL A 403 18.37 -18.50 -1.30
C VAL A 403 18.32 -17.84 -2.68
N ILE A 404 17.79 -18.56 -3.68
CA ILE A 404 17.68 -18.08 -5.08
C ILE A 404 16.36 -17.33 -5.26
N THR A 405 15.26 -17.82 -4.66
CA THR A 405 13.95 -17.15 -4.71
C THR A 405 14.04 -15.83 -3.95
N SER A 406 14.13 -14.72 -4.68
CA SER A 406 14.28 -13.37 -4.10
C SER A 406 12.95 -12.66 -3.85
N ASP A 407 11.88 -13.09 -4.51
CA ASP A 407 10.56 -12.44 -4.44
C ASP A 407 9.55 -13.38 -3.75
N TYR A 408 9.53 -13.35 -2.42
CA TYR A 408 8.57 -14.09 -1.60
C TYR A 408 8.00 -13.19 -0.49
N PRO A 409 6.76 -13.44 -0.01
CA PRO A 409 6.14 -12.66 1.05
C PRO A 409 6.95 -12.78 2.35
N HIS A 410 7.80 -11.79 2.61
CA HIS A 410 8.65 -11.77 3.80
C HIS A 410 8.29 -10.60 4.70
N GLU A 411 7.51 -10.85 5.74
CA GLU A 411 7.22 -9.89 6.79
C GLU A 411 7.78 -10.40 8.12
N GLU A 412 8.90 -9.84 8.56
CA GLU A 412 9.34 -9.99 9.95
C GLU A 412 8.37 -9.24 10.88
N LEU A 413 7.27 -9.89 11.25
CA LEU A 413 6.36 -9.31 12.24
C LEU A 413 7.00 -9.37 13.63
N ARG A 414 6.85 -8.26 14.39
CA ARG A 414 7.33 -8.11 15.78
C ARG A 414 6.17 -7.95 16.76
N PRO A 415 5.35 -9.00 17.02
CA PRO A 415 4.15 -8.88 17.85
C PRO A 415 4.43 -8.48 19.30
N SER A 416 5.63 -8.80 19.82
CA SER A 416 6.07 -8.40 21.16
C SER A 416 6.24 -6.88 21.31
N LYS A 417 6.36 -6.15 20.20
CA LYS A 417 6.56 -4.69 20.17
C LYS A 417 5.27 -3.88 20.01
N VAL A 418 4.11 -4.53 19.89
CA VAL A 418 2.80 -3.86 19.83
C VAL A 418 2.60 -2.81 20.93
N PRO A 419 2.87 -3.08 22.23
CA PRO A 419 2.66 -2.08 23.27
C PRO A 419 3.53 -0.83 23.07
N HIS A 420 4.76 -1.00 22.63
CA HIS A 420 5.68 0.12 22.37
C HIS A 420 5.20 0.97 21.18
N ALA A 421 4.76 0.33 20.09
CA ALA A 421 4.23 1.04 18.93
C ALA A 421 2.99 1.87 19.26
N LEU A 422 2.04 1.27 20.01
CA LEU A 422 0.84 1.97 20.45
C LEU A 422 1.13 3.09 21.43
N PHE A 423 2.11 2.90 22.33
CA PHE A 423 2.55 3.94 23.26
C PHE A 423 3.11 5.16 22.51
N PHE A 424 4.03 4.94 21.56
CA PHE A 424 4.62 6.06 20.81
C PHE A 424 3.62 6.71 19.85
N LEU A 425 2.67 5.96 19.30
CA LEU A 425 1.57 6.56 18.55
C LEU A 425 0.70 7.44 19.45
N ALA A 426 0.31 6.94 20.63
CA ALA A 426 -0.49 7.71 21.59
C ALA A 426 0.27 8.95 22.10
N LEU A 427 1.58 8.81 22.36
CA LEU A 427 2.44 9.94 22.74
C LEU A 427 2.48 10.99 21.64
N THR A 428 2.66 10.59 20.38
CA THR A 428 2.66 11.49 19.22
C THR A 428 1.34 12.26 19.13
N VAL A 429 0.21 11.53 19.18
CA VAL A 429 -1.11 12.16 19.14
C VAL A 429 -1.32 13.07 20.36
N GLY A 430 -0.88 12.65 21.54
CA GLY A 430 -0.93 13.47 22.74
C GLY A 430 -0.12 14.77 22.63
N LEU A 431 1.09 14.70 22.08
CA LEU A 431 1.90 15.91 21.84
C LEU A 431 1.21 16.87 20.88
N ILE A 432 0.61 16.35 19.81
CA ILE A 432 -0.09 17.19 18.81
C ILE A 432 -1.33 17.85 19.42
N LEU A 433 -2.07 17.14 20.30
CA LEU A 433 -3.33 17.63 20.84
C LEU A 433 -3.19 18.53 22.08
N PHE A 434 -2.16 18.32 22.89
CA PHE A 434 -2.03 18.98 24.20
C PHE A 434 -0.84 19.93 24.29
N THR A 435 -0.09 20.13 23.18
CA THR A 435 1.05 21.04 23.15
C THR A 435 1.10 21.81 21.83
N ASP A 436 1.70 23.00 21.83
CA ASP A 436 1.90 23.85 20.65
C ASP A 436 3.20 23.50 19.91
N ILE A 437 3.68 22.25 20.01
CA ILE A 437 4.90 21.81 19.34
C ILE A 437 4.65 21.63 17.84
N MET A 438 5.64 21.91 17.02
CA MET A 438 5.55 21.69 15.57
C MET A 438 5.15 20.25 15.24
N LEU A 439 4.23 20.07 14.30
CA LEU A 439 3.73 18.76 13.85
C LEU A 439 4.86 17.78 13.51
N SER A 440 5.89 18.25 12.79
CA SER A 440 7.06 17.46 12.43
C SER A 440 7.83 16.92 13.63
N VAL A 441 8.00 17.77 14.68
CA VAL A 441 8.73 17.36 15.91
C VAL A 441 7.94 16.32 16.69
N ALA A 442 6.62 16.49 16.82
CA ALA A 442 5.76 15.53 17.48
C ALA A 442 5.79 14.17 16.76
N LEU A 443 5.69 14.17 15.43
CA LEU A 443 5.74 12.96 14.60
C LEU A 443 7.13 12.29 14.64
N LEU A 444 8.22 13.07 14.55
CA LEU A 444 9.58 12.54 14.69
C LEU A 444 9.83 11.93 16.06
N THR A 445 9.25 12.48 17.14
CA THR A 445 9.33 11.89 18.48
C THR A 445 8.76 10.48 18.51
N GLY A 446 7.60 10.28 17.87
CA GLY A 446 7.00 8.95 17.72
C GLY A 446 7.84 8.01 16.86
N ALA A 447 8.30 8.47 15.70
CA ALA A 447 9.13 7.69 14.80
C ALA A 447 10.45 7.26 15.45
N LEU A 448 11.15 8.21 16.11
CA LEU A 448 12.38 7.94 16.84
C LEU A 448 12.17 6.97 18.00
N GLY A 449 11.09 7.14 18.76
CA GLY A 449 10.72 6.22 19.83
C GLY A 449 10.50 4.79 19.34
N MET A 450 9.84 4.61 18.20
CA MET A 450 9.64 3.29 17.58
C MET A 450 10.98 2.67 17.11
N ILE A 451 11.91 3.48 16.57
CA ILE A 451 13.24 3.01 16.17
C ILE A 451 14.05 2.60 17.41
N LEU A 452 14.16 3.46 18.42
CA LEU A 452 14.97 3.22 19.62
C LEU A 452 14.48 2.03 20.45
N THR A 453 13.17 1.76 20.46
CA THR A 453 12.60 0.59 21.15
C THR A 453 12.61 -0.69 20.30
N GLY A 454 13.11 -0.62 19.07
CA GLY A 454 13.21 -1.77 18.17
C GLY A 454 11.87 -2.27 17.63
N VAL A 455 10.86 -1.40 17.55
CA VAL A 455 9.62 -1.66 16.82
C VAL A 455 9.94 -1.81 15.33
N ILE A 456 10.75 -0.90 14.81
CA ILE A 456 11.28 -0.93 13.44
C ILE A 456 12.80 -0.73 13.50
N SER A 457 13.55 -1.40 12.65
CA SER A 457 15.00 -1.15 12.52
C SER A 457 15.25 0.15 11.77
N ILE A 458 16.42 0.76 11.97
CA ILE A 458 16.77 2.00 11.25
C ILE A 458 16.82 1.78 9.74
N ASP A 459 17.29 0.62 9.28
CA ASP A 459 17.35 0.29 7.86
C ASP A 459 15.93 0.13 7.27
N ASP A 460 15.01 -0.54 7.99
CA ASP A 460 13.61 -0.64 7.60
C ASP A 460 12.93 0.73 7.61
N ALA A 461 13.25 1.60 8.58
CA ALA A 461 12.74 2.95 8.63
C ALA A 461 13.16 3.75 7.39
N TYR A 462 14.43 3.70 6.99
CA TYR A 462 14.90 4.35 5.76
C TYR A 462 14.26 3.77 4.48
N ARG A 463 14.05 2.45 4.43
CA ARG A 463 13.38 1.79 3.30
C ARG A 463 11.89 2.11 3.22
N SER A 464 11.25 2.42 4.34
CA SER A 464 9.82 2.77 4.37
C SER A 464 9.53 4.18 3.85
N VAL A 465 10.55 5.04 3.79
CA VAL A 465 10.41 6.40 3.27
C VAL A 465 10.33 6.37 1.74
N SER A 466 9.25 6.91 1.20
CA SER A 466 9.12 7.15 -0.24
C SER A 466 9.97 8.35 -0.66
N TRP A 467 11.22 8.13 -0.95
CA TRP A 467 12.14 9.19 -1.40
C TRP A 467 11.63 9.93 -2.65
N LYS A 468 10.90 9.23 -3.52
CA LYS A 468 10.22 9.85 -4.66
C LYS A 468 9.27 10.96 -4.21
N THR A 469 8.47 10.71 -3.18
CA THR A 469 7.54 11.71 -2.62
C THR A 469 8.29 12.85 -1.93
N VAL A 470 9.34 12.53 -1.18
CA VAL A 470 10.18 13.51 -0.47
C VAL A 470 10.83 14.49 -1.48
N PHE A 471 11.49 13.96 -2.51
CA PHE A 471 12.14 14.81 -3.52
C PHE A 471 11.13 15.61 -4.35
N LEU A 472 9.98 15.00 -4.70
CA LEU A 472 8.92 15.70 -5.41
C LEU A 472 8.43 16.93 -4.62
N LEU A 473 8.09 16.72 -3.33
CA LEU A 473 7.60 17.80 -2.47
C LEU A 473 8.64 18.89 -2.26
N ALA A 474 9.82 18.49 -1.79
CA ALA A 474 10.89 19.42 -1.44
C ALA A 474 11.31 20.29 -2.65
N SER A 475 11.30 19.72 -3.85
CA SER A 475 11.71 20.43 -5.06
C SER A 475 10.64 21.35 -5.65
N LEU A 476 9.35 21.14 -5.33
CA LEU A 476 8.27 22.00 -5.84
C LEU A 476 7.97 23.21 -4.94
N ILE A 477 8.33 23.18 -3.66
CA ILE A 477 8.11 24.31 -2.74
C ILE A 477 8.74 25.61 -3.28
N PRO A 478 9.99 25.63 -3.76
CA PRO A 478 10.58 26.84 -4.34
C PRO A 478 9.82 27.39 -5.55
N LEU A 479 9.19 26.53 -6.35
CA LEU A 479 8.34 26.97 -7.46
C LEU A 479 7.09 27.70 -6.94
N GLY A 480 6.47 27.20 -5.86
CA GLY A 480 5.37 27.88 -5.18
C GLY A 480 5.80 29.27 -4.68
N MET A 481 6.98 29.36 -4.05
CA MET A 481 7.56 30.64 -3.60
C MET A 481 7.81 31.62 -4.75
N ALA A 482 8.32 31.12 -5.90
CA ALA A 482 8.53 31.97 -7.08
C ALA A 482 7.22 32.54 -7.62
N VAL A 483 6.14 31.72 -7.62
CA VAL A 483 4.79 32.15 -8.04
C VAL A 483 4.27 33.27 -7.12
N GLU A 484 4.53 33.18 -5.82
CA GLU A 484 4.12 34.15 -4.82
C GLU A 484 4.99 35.43 -4.88
N ASN A 485 6.32 35.31 -4.80
CA ASN A 485 7.28 36.43 -4.77
C ASN A 485 7.15 37.32 -6.00
N THR A 486 6.87 36.77 -7.17
CA THR A 486 6.71 37.56 -8.40
C THR A 486 5.31 38.14 -8.56
N GLY A 487 4.36 37.81 -7.68
CA GLY A 487 2.96 38.23 -7.82
C GLY A 487 2.22 37.53 -8.98
N THR A 488 2.78 36.46 -9.54
CA THR A 488 2.17 35.72 -10.66
C THR A 488 0.78 35.16 -10.29
N ALA A 489 0.63 34.65 -9.06
CA ALA A 489 -0.66 34.14 -8.58
C ALA A 489 -1.71 35.25 -8.48
N ALA A 490 -1.34 36.42 -7.96
CA ALA A 490 -2.22 37.57 -7.86
C ALA A 490 -2.64 38.08 -9.24
N TRP A 491 -1.70 38.13 -10.21
CA TRP A 491 -1.98 38.53 -11.59
C TRP A 491 -2.97 37.57 -12.27
N ILE A 492 -2.78 36.24 -12.13
CA ILE A 492 -3.70 35.24 -12.65
C ILE A 492 -5.09 35.40 -12.01
N ALA A 493 -5.14 35.57 -10.69
CA ALA A 493 -6.38 35.75 -9.95
C ALA A 493 -7.16 36.96 -10.41
N GLN A 494 -6.48 38.13 -10.50
CA GLN A 494 -7.11 39.37 -10.94
C GLN A 494 -7.66 39.27 -12.36
N ASN A 495 -6.88 38.80 -13.33
CA ASN A 495 -7.34 38.63 -14.72
C ASN A 495 -8.49 37.65 -14.84
N THR A 496 -8.47 36.56 -14.06
CA THR A 496 -9.56 35.59 -14.08
C THR A 496 -10.85 36.18 -13.52
N LEU A 497 -10.77 36.95 -12.42
CA LEU A 497 -11.93 37.64 -11.85
C LEU A 497 -12.49 38.72 -12.80
N GLU A 498 -11.65 39.45 -13.50
CA GLU A 498 -12.07 40.42 -14.52
C GLU A 498 -12.82 39.72 -15.67
N MET A 499 -12.40 38.52 -16.08
CA MET A 499 -13.07 37.71 -17.11
C MET A 499 -14.38 37.10 -16.64
N LEU A 500 -14.46 36.66 -15.38
CA LEU A 500 -15.63 36.01 -14.80
C LEU A 500 -16.72 37.02 -14.35
N GLY A 501 -16.32 38.27 -14.07
CA GLY A 501 -17.21 39.29 -13.51
C GLY A 501 -17.58 39.01 -12.05
N THR A 502 -18.68 39.62 -11.58
CA THR A 502 -19.18 39.42 -10.21
C THR A 502 -19.89 38.07 -10.08
N VAL A 503 -19.15 37.04 -9.67
CA VAL A 503 -19.70 35.72 -9.37
C VAL A 503 -19.78 35.51 -7.84
N PRO A 504 -20.77 34.77 -7.32
CA PRO A 504 -20.82 34.43 -5.91
C PRO A 504 -19.56 33.67 -5.45
N PRO A 505 -19.07 33.84 -4.20
CA PRO A 505 -17.85 33.19 -3.69
C PRO A 505 -17.85 31.66 -3.84
N TRP A 506 -19.02 31.02 -3.63
CA TRP A 506 -19.14 29.57 -3.78
C TRP A 506 -18.90 29.08 -5.22
N VAL A 507 -19.21 29.90 -6.24
CA VAL A 507 -18.95 29.56 -7.65
C VAL A 507 -17.45 29.57 -7.92
N LEU A 508 -16.76 30.57 -7.36
CA LEU A 508 -15.29 30.68 -7.46
C LEU A 508 -14.62 29.50 -6.76
N GLN A 509 -15.08 29.19 -5.54
CA GLN A 509 -14.61 28.04 -4.79
C GLN A 509 -14.86 26.71 -5.53
N ALA A 510 -16.04 26.53 -6.13
CA ALA A 510 -16.37 25.35 -6.92
C ALA A 510 -15.50 25.25 -8.19
N THR A 511 -15.17 26.38 -8.80
CA THR A 511 -14.26 26.42 -9.96
C THR A 511 -12.85 25.95 -9.57
N ILE A 512 -12.33 26.42 -8.44
CA ILE A 512 -11.05 25.99 -7.89
C ILE A 512 -11.09 24.50 -7.52
N PHE A 513 -12.18 24.06 -6.90
CA PHE A 513 -12.38 22.64 -6.61
C PHE A 513 -12.33 21.77 -7.88
N ALA A 514 -13.05 22.18 -8.93
CA ALA A 514 -13.07 21.46 -10.21
C ALA A 514 -11.68 21.47 -10.87
N LEU A 515 -10.98 22.61 -10.82
CA LEU A 515 -9.63 22.76 -11.34
C LEU A 515 -8.65 21.83 -10.60
N ALA A 516 -8.69 21.83 -9.28
CA ALA A 516 -7.83 20.96 -8.45
C ALA A 516 -8.15 19.47 -8.68
N THR A 517 -9.43 19.12 -8.83
CA THR A 517 -9.86 17.77 -9.22
C THR A 517 -9.34 17.39 -10.61
N PHE A 518 -9.37 18.29 -11.57
CA PHE A 518 -8.82 18.02 -12.91
C PHE A 518 -7.31 17.81 -12.86
N PHE A 519 -6.58 18.70 -12.19
CA PHE A 519 -5.13 18.59 -12.11
C PHE A 519 -4.67 17.32 -11.38
N THR A 520 -5.35 16.89 -10.32
CA THR A 520 -5.01 15.65 -9.61
C THR A 520 -5.23 14.38 -10.45
N LEU A 521 -6.08 14.43 -11.48
CA LEU A 521 -6.24 13.32 -12.42
C LEU A 521 -5.10 13.22 -13.44
N VAL A 522 -4.43 14.34 -13.71
CA VAL A 522 -3.41 14.46 -14.75
C VAL A 522 -2.00 14.44 -14.16
N MET A 523 -1.83 14.96 -12.95
CA MET A 523 -0.56 15.01 -12.23
C MET A 523 -0.72 14.41 -10.82
N SER A 524 0.36 14.38 -10.02
CA SER A 524 0.26 13.91 -8.63
C SER A 524 -0.57 14.86 -7.77
N ASN A 525 -1.29 14.33 -6.79
CA ASN A 525 -2.07 15.11 -5.81
C ASN A 525 -1.23 16.20 -5.14
N VAL A 526 0.02 15.87 -4.84
CA VAL A 526 1.00 16.77 -4.24
C VAL A 526 1.35 17.93 -5.18
N GLY A 527 1.68 17.62 -6.44
CA GLY A 527 2.00 18.65 -7.43
C GLY A 527 0.83 19.60 -7.66
N ALA A 528 -0.39 19.06 -7.76
CA ALA A 528 -1.60 19.88 -7.87
C ALA A 528 -1.78 20.80 -6.65
N THR A 529 -1.52 20.31 -5.43
CA THR A 529 -1.62 21.12 -4.19
C THR A 529 -0.63 22.27 -4.17
N VAL A 530 0.65 21.99 -4.44
CA VAL A 530 1.70 23.04 -4.42
C VAL A 530 1.41 24.15 -5.42
N LEU A 531 0.92 23.79 -6.60
CA LEU A 531 0.63 24.78 -7.64
C LEU A 531 -0.65 25.57 -7.38
N LEU A 532 -1.69 24.92 -6.85
CA LEU A 532 -3.01 25.55 -6.78
C LEU A 532 -3.33 26.19 -5.44
N VAL A 533 -2.66 25.83 -4.33
CA VAL A 533 -2.92 26.47 -3.02
C VAL A 533 -2.56 27.96 -3.04
N PRO A 534 -1.36 28.39 -3.48
CA PRO A 534 -1.04 29.82 -3.58
C PRO A 534 -2.01 30.55 -4.52
N LEU A 535 -2.39 29.94 -5.62
CA LEU A 535 -3.36 30.49 -6.56
C LEU A 535 -4.73 30.70 -5.90
N ALA A 536 -5.23 29.67 -5.15
CA ALA A 536 -6.51 29.73 -4.46
C ALA A 536 -6.56 30.80 -3.39
N ILE A 537 -5.48 30.96 -2.62
CA ILE A 537 -5.33 32.03 -1.62
C ILE A 537 -5.45 33.38 -2.31
N ASN A 538 -4.72 33.62 -3.39
CA ASN A 538 -4.75 34.90 -4.11
C ASN A 538 -6.11 35.16 -4.77
N PHE A 539 -6.83 34.12 -5.24
CA PHE A 539 -8.20 34.25 -5.70
C PHE A 539 -9.14 34.75 -4.59
N ALA A 540 -9.01 34.19 -3.38
CA ALA A 540 -9.83 34.62 -2.26
C ALA A 540 -9.48 36.06 -1.81
N VAL A 541 -8.19 36.40 -1.73
CA VAL A 541 -7.73 37.77 -1.41
C VAL A 541 -8.26 38.77 -2.43
N ALA A 542 -8.18 38.45 -3.73
CA ALA A 542 -8.69 39.33 -4.78
C ALA A 542 -10.23 39.43 -4.73
N ALA A 543 -10.93 38.37 -4.38
CA ALA A 543 -12.37 38.36 -4.17
C ALA A 543 -12.78 39.21 -2.95
N GLN A 544 -12.03 39.12 -1.84
CA GLN A 544 -12.23 40.02 -0.68
C GLN A 544 -12.04 41.47 -1.04
N ALA A 545 -11.00 41.80 -1.81
CA ALA A 545 -10.75 43.15 -2.28
C ALA A 545 -11.89 43.67 -3.21
N ALA A 546 -12.62 42.78 -3.87
CA ALA A 546 -13.81 43.08 -4.65
C ALA A 546 -15.09 43.15 -3.78
N GLY A 547 -15.00 43.01 -2.45
CA GLY A 547 -16.12 43.09 -1.51
C GLY A 547 -16.90 41.78 -1.35
N MET A 548 -16.33 40.65 -1.76
CA MET A 548 -16.92 39.30 -1.58
C MET A 548 -16.46 38.69 -0.26
N ASP A 549 -17.33 37.90 0.38
CA ASP A 549 -16.98 37.15 1.58
C ASP A 549 -16.29 35.85 1.17
N ALA A 550 -14.96 35.86 1.03
CA ALA A 550 -14.15 34.73 0.59
C ALA A 550 -12.96 34.56 1.54
N ASP A 551 -12.97 33.51 2.37
CA ASP A 551 -11.86 33.19 3.29
C ASP A 551 -10.72 32.50 2.55
N PRO A 552 -9.49 33.07 2.49
CA PRO A 552 -8.33 32.47 1.84
C PRO A 552 -7.94 31.10 2.42
N ARG A 553 -8.14 30.87 3.73
CA ARG A 553 -7.87 29.58 4.37
C ARG A 553 -8.81 28.50 3.84
N VAL A 554 -10.09 28.84 3.69
CA VAL A 554 -11.11 27.90 3.16
C VAL A 554 -10.83 27.57 1.70
N PHE A 555 -10.38 28.54 0.91
CA PHE A 555 -9.99 28.32 -0.48
C PHE A 555 -8.74 27.42 -0.60
N ALA A 556 -7.75 27.62 0.25
CA ALA A 556 -6.58 26.77 0.34
C ALA A 556 -6.95 25.33 0.74
N LEU A 557 -7.81 25.16 1.77
CA LEU A 557 -8.32 23.87 2.20
C LEU A 557 -9.16 23.18 1.11
N THR A 558 -9.92 23.96 0.35
CA THR A 558 -10.69 23.46 -0.80
C THR A 558 -9.79 22.74 -1.80
N VAL A 559 -8.62 23.32 -2.14
CA VAL A 559 -7.64 22.68 -3.02
C VAL A 559 -7.11 21.39 -2.41
N ALA A 560 -6.66 21.42 -1.15
CA ALA A 560 -6.07 20.27 -0.49
C ALA A 560 -7.04 19.07 -0.39
N ILE A 561 -8.34 19.33 -0.17
CA ILE A 561 -9.38 18.29 -0.18
C ILE A 561 -9.68 17.84 -1.63
N ALA A 562 -9.81 18.79 -2.57
CA ALA A 562 -10.15 18.48 -3.95
C ALA A 562 -9.10 17.61 -4.64
N THR A 563 -7.82 17.74 -4.28
CA THR A 563 -6.74 16.89 -4.82
C THR A 563 -6.85 15.43 -4.37
N SER A 564 -7.63 15.11 -3.35
CA SER A 564 -7.98 13.72 -2.99
C SER A 564 -9.11 13.15 -3.85
N ASN A 565 -9.77 13.94 -4.69
CA ASN A 565 -10.85 13.53 -5.58
C ASN A 565 -10.33 12.87 -6.87
N SER A 566 -9.67 11.74 -6.74
CA SER A 566 -8.98 11.03 -7.83
C SER A 566 -9.62 9.68 -8.15
N PHE A 567 -10.95 9.66 -8.36
CA PHE A 567 -11.73 8.43 -8.57
C PHE A 567 -12.04 8.14 -10.03
N LEU A 568 -12.04 9.16 -10.91
CA LEU A 568 -12.53 9.06 -12.28
C LEU A 568 -11.66 8.15 -13.16
N ILE A 569 -10.34 8.19 -12.96
CA ILE A 569 -9.35 7.35 -13.66
C ILE A 569 -8.34 6.78 -12.65
N PRO A 570 -7.72 5.63 -12.94
CA PRO A 570 -6.85 4.92 -11.97
C PRO A 570 -5.44 5.51 -11.87
N THR A 571 -5.28 6.84 -11.85
CA THR A 571 -3.99 7.53 -11.70
C THR A 571 -3.50 7.56 -10.25
N HIS A 572 -4.41 7.51 -9.28
CA HIS A 572 -4.04 7.44 -7.88
C HIS A 572 -3.40 6.08 -7.54
N GLN A 573 -2.35 6.09 -6.72
CA GLN A 573 -1.56 4.89 -6.36
C GLN A 573 -2.43 3.73 -5.83
N VAL A 574 -3.45 4.02 -5.01
CA VAL A 574 -4.40 3.01 -4.50
C VAL A 574 -5.21 2.40 -5.64
N ASN A 575 -5.72 3.22 -6.56
CA ASN A 575 -6.50 2.75 -7.70
C ASN A 575 -5.66 1.88 -8.64
N ALA A 576 -4.40 2.28 -8.89
CA ALA A 576 -3.45 1.48 -9.66
C ALA A 576 -3.15 0.14 -8.98
N LEU A 577 -2.98 0.13 -7.64
CA LEU A 577 -2.72 -1.07 -6.85
C LEU A 577 -3.86 -2.10 -6.97
N ILE A 578 -5.12 -1.66 -6.85
CA ILE A 578 -6.29 -2.56 -6.86
C ILE A 578 -6.77 -2.92 -8.27
N MET A 579 -6.30 -2.21 -9.32
CA MET A 579 -6.76 -2.37 -10.70
C MET A 579 -6.52 -3.79 -11.23
N GLY A 580 -5.30 -4.29 -11.12
CA GLY A 580 -4.91 -5.62 -11.57
C GLY A 580 -5.64 -6.74 -10.81
N PRO A 581 -5.51 -6.83 -9.47
CA PRO A 581 -6.18 -7.85 -8.67
C PRO A 581 -7.70 -7.84 -8.78
N GLY A 582 -8.31 -6.65 -8.92
CA GLY A 582 -9.76 -6.50 -9.13
C GLY A 582 -10.22 -6.81 -10.56
N GLY A 583 -9.29 -6.92 -11.51
CA GLY A 583 -9.60 -7.09 -12.93
C GLY A 583 -10.35 -5.90 -13.54
N TYR A 584 -10.14 -4.70 -12.99
CA TYR A 584 -10.80 -3.49 -13.44
C TYR A 584 -10.22 -2.94 -14.74
N ARG A 585 -11.08 -2.31 -15.50
CA ARG A 585 -10.72 -1.50 -16.68
C ARG A 585 -10.97 -0.03 -16.36
N VAL A 586 -10.35 0.86 -17.12
CA VAL A 586 -10.55 2.32 -16.98
C VAL A 586 -12.04 2.71 -17.01
N LYS A 587 -12.83 2.08 -17.86
CA LYS A 587 -14.28 2.30 -17.94
C LYS A 587 -15.03 1.99 -16.65
N ASP A 588 -14.51 1.06 -15.82
CA ASP A 588 -15.15 0.71 -14.56
C ASP A 588 -14.92 1.83 -13.53
N TYR A 589 -13.72 2.43 -13.55
CA TYR A 589 -13.42 3.65 -12.79
C TYR A 589 -14.26 4.83 -13.28
N MET A 590 -14.37 5.05 -14.59
CA MET A 590 -15.22 6.12 -15.13
C MET A 590 -16.66 5.98 -14.68
N LYS A 591 -17.20 4.76 -14.65
CA LYS A 591 -18.58 4.49 -14.24
C LYS A 591 -18.79 4.67 -12.73
N ALA A 592 -17.99 4.03 -11.91
CA ALA A 592 -18.12 4.08 -10.45
C ALA A 592 -17.50 5.36 -9.88
N GLY A 593 -16.33 5.73 -10.35
CA GLY A 593 -15.60 6.91 -9.90
C GLY A 593 -16.20 8.22 -10.39
N GLY A 594 -16.83 8.25 -11.57
CA GLY A 594 -17.51 9.47 -12.08
C GLY A 594 -18.62 9.93 -11.14
N ILE A 595 -19.47 9.00 -10.70
CA ILE A 595 -20.52 9.31 -9.70
C ILE A 595 -19.89 9.70 -8.37
N MET A 596 -18.85 8.96 -7.92
CA MET A 596 -18.17 9.26 -6.68
C MET A 596 -17.48 10.63 -6.71
N THR A 597 -16.86 11.01 -7.82
CA THR A 597 -16.24 12.34 -8.01
C THR A 597 -17.26 13.47 -7.81
N LEU A 598 -18.46 13.33 -8.36
CA LEU A 598 -19.54 14.31 -8.18
C LEU A 598 -20.03 14.33 -6.72
N LEU A 599 -20.27 13.18 -6.12
CA LEU A 599 -20.71 13.09 -4.72
C LEU A 599 -19.66 13.67 -3.78
N PHE A 600 -18.39 13.35 -4.00
CA PHE A 600 -17.27 13.89 -3.23
C PHE A 600 -17.24 15.42 -3.32
N GLY A 601 -17.35 15.98 -4.54
CA GLY A 601 -17.36 17.43 -4.76
C GLY A 601 -18.54 18.12 -4.05
N ILE A 602 -19.75 17.58 -4.19
CA ILE A 602 -20.94 18.15 -3.54
C ILE A 602 -20.79 18.12 -2.02
N VAL A 603 -20.43 16.97 -1.44
CA VAL A 603 -20.32 16.83 0.01
C VAL A 603 -19.16 17.65 0.56
N ALA A 604 -18.00 17.67 -0.11
CA ALA A 604 -16.86 18.49 0.30
C ALA A 604 -17.21 19.98 0.32
N MET A 605 -17.82 20.48 -0.76
CA MET A 605 -18.25 21.88 -0.84
C MET A 605 -19.31 22.24 0.21
N LEU A 606 -20.28 21.37 0.45
CA LEU A 606 -21.29 21.58 1.49
C LEU A 606 -20.63 21.64 2.88
N MET A 607 -19.74 20.70 3.18
CA MET A 607 -19.10 20.63 4.48
C MET A 607 -18.11 21.78 4.72
N LEU A 608 -17.35 22.18 3.69
CA LEU A 608 -16.46 23.33 3.76
C LEU A 608 -17.22 24.61 4.12
N ASN A 609 -18.33 24.89 3.44
CA ASN A 609 -19.15 26.08 3.70
C ASN A 609 -20.05 25.96 4.96
N LEU A 610 -20.17 24.79 5.58
CA LEU A 610 -20.93 24.60 6.81
C LEU A 610 -20.04 24.75 8.05
N ILE A 611 -18.76 24.39 7.95
CA ILE A 611 -17.83 24.33 9.08
C ILE A 611 -17.01 25.61 9.19
N PHE A 612 -16.61 26.15 8.07
CA PHE A 612 -15.78 27.35 7.95
C PHE A 612 -16.57 28.49 7.30
#